data_0ca1a41535bcc0ffc053b98db433d97d
#
_entry.id   0ca1a41535bcc0ffc053b98db433d97d
#
_cell.length_a   1.000
_cell.length_b   1.000
_cell.length_c   1.000
_cell.angle_alpha   90.00
_cell.angle_beta   90.00
_cell.angle_gamma   90.00
#
_symmetry.space_group_name_H-M   'P 1'
#
loop_
_entity.id
_entity.type
_entity.pdbx_description
1 polymer ?
#
loop_
_entity_poly.entity_id
_entity_poly.type
_entity_poly.pdbx_seq_one_letter_code
_entity_poly.pdbx_strand_id
1 'polypeptide(L)'
;MLVIVSMVRNKLMKEGINMKNFIPDSVSNVYDVLKERGFIEQVTDEEAVRKMLGEEKIKFYIGFDPTADCLHIGHFMQVIIMMYMQKFGHTPVVLIGGGTGMVGDPSGRADMRQMMTIETIEHNCSEFKKLFDKFLDFDDE
;
A
#
# COMPACT_ATOMS: atom_id res chain seq x y z
N MET A 1 -16.55 -1.33 -7.65
CA MET A 1 -15.17 -0.82 -7.65
C MET A 1 -14.14 -1.89 -8.01
N LEU A 2 -14.28 -3.12 -7.52
CA LEU A 2 -13.41 -4.26 -7.90
C LEU A 2 -13.40 -4.54 -9.42
N VAL A 3 -14.54 -4.39 -10.07
CA VAL A 3 -14.69 -4.60 -11.52
C VAL A 3 -13.88 -3.59 -12.34
N ILE A 4 -13.82 -2.32 -11.92
CA ILE A 4 -13.08 -1.29 -12.65
C ILE A 4 -11.56 -1.53 -12.55
N VAL A 5 -11.04 -1.88 -11.39
CA VAL A 5 -9.62 -2.19 -11.18
C VAL A 5 -9.21 -3.44 -11.98
N SER A 6 -10.06 -4.47 -12.01
CA SER A 6 -9.85 -5.68 -12.81
C SER A 6 -9.90 -5.39 -14.32
N MET A 7 -10.82 -4.56 -14.78
CA MET A 7 -10.93 -4.19 -16.20
C MET A 7 -9.74 -3.34 -16.67
N VAL A 8 -9.32 -2.37 -15.88
CA VAL A 8 -8.15 -1.53 -16.19
C VAL A 8 -6.89 -2.40 -16.23
N ARG A 9 -6.68 -3.29 -15.25
CA ARG A 9 -5.55 -4.24 -15.25
C ARG A 9 -5.57 -5.14 -16.47
N ASN A 10 -6.71 -5.77 -16.78
CA ASN A 10 -6.81 -6.68 -17.93
C ASN A 10 -6.58 -5.96 -19.26
N LYS A 11 -6.97 -4.69 -19.38
CA LYS A 11 -6.69 -3.86 -20.55
C LYS A 11 -5.20 -3.54 -20.64
N LEU A 12 -4.58 -3.07 -19.55
CA LEU A 12 -3.16 -2.74 -19.49
C LEU A 12 -2.27 -3.96 -19.76
N MET A 13 -2.62 -5.13 -19.20
CA MET A 13 -1.88 -6.38 -19.44
C MET A 13 -2.02 -6.86 -20.90
N LYS A 14 -3.19 -6.68 -21.55
CA LYS A 14 -3.37 -6.98 -22.98
C LYS A 14 -2.57 -6.05 -23.89
N GLU A 15 -2.33 -4.83 -23.45
CA GLU A 15 -1.52 -3.84 -24.17
C GLU A 15 -0.01 -3.96 -23.83
N GLY A 16 0.39 -4.99 -23.07
CA GLY A 16 1.79 -5.22 -22.68
C GLY A 16 2.31 -4.22 -21.65
N ILE A 17 1.42 -3.42 -21.05
CA ILE A 17 1.78 -2.45 -20.01
C ILE A 17 1.82 -3.19 -18.68
N ASN A 18 3.01 -3.52 -18.21
CA ASN A 18 3.21 -4.00 -16.85
C ASN A 18 3.13 -2.82 -15.89
N MET A 19 2.18 -2.83 -14.95
CA MET A 19 2.06 -1.78 -13.94
C MET A 19 3.34 -1.58 -13.11
N LYS A 20 4.16 -2.62 -12.99
CA LYS A 20 5.49 -2.56 -12.37
C LYS A 20 6.49 -1.71 -13.16
N ASN A 21 6.26 -1.45 -14.47
CA ASN A 21 7.14 -0.65 -15.33
C ASN A 21 6.68 0.81 -15.52
N PHE A 22 5.70 1.26 -14.74
CA PHE A 22 5.12 2.61 -14.86
C PHE A 22 6.04 3.74 -14.34
N ILE A 23 7.19 3.41 -13.78
CA ILE A 23 8.14 4.37 -13.21
C ILE A 23 9.28 4.59 -14.21
N PRO A 24 9.61 5.84 -14.62
CA PRO A 24 10.73 6.11 -15.49
C PRO A 24 12.07 5.67 -14.86
N ASP A 25 12.89 4.99 -15.63
CA ASP A 25 14.22 4.54 -15.20
C ASP A 25 15.23 5.68 -15.01
N SER A 26 14.84 6.92 -15.37
CA SER A 26 15.70 8.12 -15.32
C SER A 26 15.79 8.78 -13.94
N VAL A 27 15.01 8.35 -12.94
CA VAL A 27 14.97 8.97 -11.62
C VAL A 27 15.76 8.12 -10.62
N SER A 28 16.68 8.75 -9.91
CA SER A 28 17.61 8.06 -8.99
C SER A 28 17.13 7.97 -7.54
N ASN A 29 16.10 8.76 -7.14
CA ASN A 29 15.61 8.82 -5.77
C ASN A 29 14.08 8.73 -5.73
N VAL A 30 13.57 7.75 -5.00
CA VAL A 30 12.11 7.55 -4.87
C VAL A 30 11.44 8.71 -4.14
N TYR A 31 12.11 9.38 -3.21
CA TYR A 31 11.58 10.54 -2.52
C TYR A 31 11.14 11.64 -3.50
N ASP A 32 12.00 11.94 -4.48
CA ASP A 32 11.73 12.98 -5.47
C ASP A 32 10.51 12.63 -6.34
N VAL A 33 10.38 11.35 -6.72
CA VAL A 33 9.21 10.86 -7.46
C VAL A 33 7.93 11.02 -6.64
N LEU A 34 7.96 10.58 -5.38
CA LEU A 34 6.78 10.64 -4.50
C LEU A 34 6.37 12.09 -4.22
N LYS A 35 7.34 12.98 -4.05
CA LYS A 35 7.11 14.43 -3.83
C LYS A 35 6.53 15.09 -5.07
N GLU A 36 7.12 14.88 -6.24
CA GLU A 36 6.64 15.43 -7.52
C GLU A 36 5.21 15.00 -7.83
N ARG A 37 4.85 13.76 -7.50
CA ARG A 37 3.52 13.20 -7.73
C ARG A 37 2.50 13.53 -6.63
N GLY A 38 2.89 14.28 -5.61
CA GLY A 38 1.99 14.72 -4.55
C GLY A 38 1.62 13.62 -3.54
N PHE A 39 2.44 12.57 -3.39
CA PHE A 39 2.22 11.53 -2.39
C PHE A 39 2.73 11.94 -1.00
N ILE A 40 3.56 12.97 -0.89
CA ILE A 40 4.13 13.44 0.38
C ILE A 40 3.42 14.72 0.79
N GLU A 41 2.60 14.64 1.84
CA GLU A 41 1.94 15.79 2.48
C GLU A 41 2.82 16.38 3.59
N GLN A 42 3.31 15.50 4.45
CA GLN A 42 4.16 15.87 5.59
C GLN A 42 5.28 14.85 5.76
N VAL A 43 6.43 15.33 6.21
CA VAL A 43 7.58 14.51 6.55
C VAL A 43 8.28 15.10 7.77
N THR A 44 8.79 14.25 8.65
CA THR A 44 9.41 14.68 9.93
C THR A 44 10.70 15.45 9.69
N ASP A 45 11.55 14.96 8.78
CA ASP A 45 12.82 15.57 8.37
C ASP A 45 13.04 15.26 6.89
N GLU A 46 12.81 16.26 6.03
CA GLU A 46 12.85 16.09 4.58
C GLU A 46 14.24 15.70 4.08
N GLU A 47 15.27 16.36 4.59
CA GLU A 47 16.65 16.16 4.14
C GLU A 47 17.15 14.76 4.55
N ALA A 48 16.92 14.38 5.79
CA ALA A 48 17.31 13.07 6.30
C ALA A 48 16.58 11.93 5.59
N VAL A 49 15.26 12.04 5.38
CA VAL A 49 14.45 11.03 4.69
C VAL A 49 14.85 10.92 3.23
N ARG A 50 15.03 12.04 2.53
CA ARG A 50 15.48 12.04 1.13
C ARG A 50 16.85 11.40 0.97
N LYS A 51 17.80 11.72 1.85
CA LYS A 51 19.13 11.14 1.87
C LYS A 51 19.08 9.62 2.10
N MET A 52 18.36 9.19 3.15
CA MET A 52 18.20 7.77 3.49
C MET A 52 17.62 6.96 2.33
N LEU A 53 16.54 7.46 1.67
CA LEU A 53 15.91 6.79 0.55
C LEU A 53 16.76 6.77 -0.73
N GLY A 54 17.75 7.66 -0.85
CA GLY A 54 18.68 7.69 -1.97
C GLY A 54 19.91 6.80 -1.77
N GLU A 55 20.37 6.66 -0.54
CA GLU A 55 21.65 6.03 -0.21
C GLU A 55 21.51 4.61 0.36
N GLU A 56 20.37 4.29 0.98
CA GLU A 56 20.16 3.03 1.69
C GLU A 56 19.00 2.22 1.09
N LYS A 57 19.02 0.90 1.31
CA LYS A 57 17.88 0.01 1.08
C LYS A 57 17.25 -0.31 2.42
N ILE A 58 16.07 0.25 2.65
CA ILE A 58 15.39 0.15 3.93
C ILE A 58 14.20 -0.80 3.87
N LYS A 59 13.86 -1.36 5.03
CA LYS A 59 12.53 -1.95 5.29
C LYS A 59 11.62 -0.87 5.86
N PHE A 60 10.40 -0.77 5.34
CA PHE A 60 9.40 0.17 5.80
C PHE A 60 8.04 -0.52 5.88
N TYR A 61 7.14 0.00 6.69
CA TYR A 61 5.79 -0.55 6.77
C TYR A 61 4.71 0.49 6.50
N ILE A 62 3.56 0.00 6.03
CA ILE A 62 2.32 0.76 5.96
C ILE A 62 1.23 -0.09 6.61
N GLY A 63 0.43 0.52 7.50
CA GLY A 63 -0.66 -0.11 8.22
C GLY A 63 -1.96 -0.05 7.43
N PHE A 64 -2.70 -1.16 7.46
CA PHE A 64 -4.02 -1.30 6.85
C PHE A 64 -5.00 -1.92 7.84
N ASP A 65 -6.14 -1.29 8.05
CA ASP A 65 -7.21 -1.86 8.87
C ASP A 65 -8.13 -2.73 8.02
N PRO A 66 -8.31 -4.01 8.36
CA PRO A 66 -9.11 -4.97 7.58
C PRO A 66 -10.61 -4.80 7.88
N THR A 67 -11.15 -3.59 7.69
CA THR A 67 -12.55 -3.24 7.97
C THR A 67 -13.54 -3.72 6.91
N ALA A 68 -13.05 -4.26 5.79
CA ALA A 68 -13.81 -4.85 4.70
C ALA A 68 -12.96 -5.91 4.01
N ASP A 69 -13.55 -6.71 3.14
CA ASP A 69 -12.90 -7.73 2.33
C ASP A 69 -12.16 -7.18 1.09
N CYS A 70 -12.12 -5.85 0.94
CA CYS A 70 -11.51 -5.19 -0.21
C CYS A 70 -10.85 -3.87 0.17
N LEU A 71 -9.85 -3.48 -0.65
CA LEU A 71 -9.18 -2.20 -0.55
C LEU A 71 -10.03 -1.10 -1.19
N HIS A 72 -10.24 0.00 -0.48
CA HIS A 72 -10.80 1.22 -1.06
C HIS A 72 -9.71 2.09 -1.71
N ILE A 73 -10.11 3.18 -2.39
CA ILE A 73 -9.17 4.03 -3.13
C ILE A 73 -8.06 4.63 -2.24
N GLY A 74 -8.35 4.97 -0.99
CA GLY A 74 -7.35 5.46 -0.04
C GLY A 74 -6.27 4.41 0.27
N HIS A 75 -6.66 3.15 0.46
CA HIS A 75 -5.70 2.05 0.60
C HIS A 75 -4.87 1.86 -0.67
N PHE A 76 -5.49 2.01 -1.84
CA PHE A 76 -4.79 1.84 -3.10
C PHE A 76 -3.69 2.89 -3.33
N MET A 77 -3.89 4.12 -2.86
CA MET A 77 -2.84 5.15 -2.87
C MET A 77 -1.60 4.71 -2.08
N GLN A 78 -1.81 4.08 -0.93
CA GLN A 78 -0.73 3.52 -0.12
C GLN A 78 -0.01 2.36 -0.82
N VAL A 79 -0.76 1.48 -1.51
CA VAL A 79 -0.19 0.40 -2.32
C VAL A 79 0.70 0.96 -3.44
N ILE A 80 0.28 2.04 -4.10
CA ILE A 80 1.09 2.72 -5.12
C ILE A 80 2.43 3.21 -4.53
N ILE A 81 2.41 3.81 -3.34
CA ILE A 81 3.64 4.21 -2.64
C ILE A 81 4.55 3.00 -2.40
N MET A 82 3.99 1.88 -1.92
CA MET A 82 4.75 0.64 -1.70
C MET A 82 5.38 0.12 -3.01
N MET A 83 4.64 0.16 -4.13
CA MET A 83 5.15 -0.23 -5.44
C MET A 83 6.31 0.67 -5.89
N TYR A 84 6.22 2.00 -5.69
CA TYR A 84 7.32 2.90 -5.96
C TYR A 84 8.56 2.57 -5.13
N MET A 85 8.38 2.43 -3.83
CA MET A 85 9.45 2.10 -2.90
C MET A 85 10.13 0.77 -3.26
N GLN A 86 9.35 -0.27 -3.55
CA GLN A 86 9.86 -1.59 -3.94
C GLN A 86 10.64 -1.53 -5.26
N LYS A 87 10.17 -0.78 -6.25
CA LYS A 87 10.88 -0.61 -7.53
C LYS A 87 12.25 0.04 -7.33
N PHE A 88 12.39 0.93 -6.37
CA PHE A 88 13.67 1.54 -6.01
C PHE A 88 14.53 0.66 -5.08
N GLY A 89 14.09 -0.58 -4.80
CA GLY A 89 14.85 -1.59 -4.07
C GLY A 89 14.67 -1.54 -2.55
N HIS A 90 13.67 -0.80 -2.03
CA HIS A 90 13.28 -0.87 -0.63
C HIS A 90 12.32 -2.04 -0.40
N THR A 91 12.27 -2.56 0.83
CA THR A 91 11.43 -3.71 1.17
C THR A 91 10.14 -3.25 1.87
N PRO A 92 8.98 -3.36 1.22
CA PRO A 92 7.70 -3.05 1.85
C PRO A 92 7.27 -4.16 2.81
N VAL A 93 6.74 -3.76 3.96
CA VAL A 93 6.09 -4.63 4.93
C VAL A 93 4.63 -4.20 5.05
N VAL A 94 3.70 -5.05 4.64
CA VAL A 94 2.27 -4.82 4.82
C VAL A 94 1.88 -5.19 6.24
N LEU A 95 1.48 -4.20 7.04
CA LEU A 95 0.99 -4.42 8.40
C LEU A 95 -0.54 -4.42 8.41
N ILE A 96 -1.16 -5.57 8.62
CA ILE A 96 -2.62 -5.67 8.70
C ILE A 96 -3.05 -5.67 10.16
N GLY A 97 -3.85 -4.66 10.55
CA GLY A 97 -4.28 -4.41 11.93
C GLY A 97 -5.41 -5.33 12.39
N GLY A 98 -5.11 -6.62 12.65
CA GLY A 98 -6.11 -7.56 13.19
C GLY A 98 -6.62 -7.18 14.58
N GLY A 99 -5.75 -6.69 15.48
CA GLY A 99 -6.11 -6.30 16.85
C GLY A 99 -6.91 -5.00 16.93
N THR A 100 -6.61 -4.02 16.11
CA THR A 100 -7.32 -2.72 16.08
C THR A 100 -8.76 -2.87 15.58
N GLY A 101 -9.02 -3.82 14.69
CA GLY A 101 -10.37 -4.15 14.22
C GLY A 101 -11.29 -4.72 15.31
N MET A 102 -10.74 -5.31 16.38
CA MET A 102 -11.51 -5.84 17.50
C MET A 102 -11.87 -4.78 18.54
N VAL A 103 -11.07 -3.73 18.69
CA VAL A 103 -11.23 -2.74 19.79
C VAL A 103 -12.09 -1.56 19.37
N GLY A 104 -12.27 -1.33 18.06
CA GLY A 104 -12.91 -0.11 17.55
C GLY A 104 -11.99 1.11 17.68
N ASP A 105 -12.07 2.02 16.72
CA ASP A 105 -11.30 3.27 16.75
C ASP A 105 -11.89 4.23 17.77
N PRO A 106 -11.12 4.70 18.80
CA PRO A 106 -11.59 5.66 19.78
C PRO A 106 -11.72 7.10 19.25
N SER A 107 -11.54 7.34 17.93
CA SER A 107 -11.55 8.67 17.31
C SER A 107 -12.91 9.38 17.27
N GLY A 108 -13.86 9.01 18.14
CA GLY A 108 -15.01 9.84 18.52
C GLY A 108 -16.11 10.04 17.47
N ARG A 109 -16.11 9.30 16.37
CA ARG A 109 -17.29 9.23 15.50
C ARG A 109 -18.27 8.20 16.07
N ALA A 110 -19.40 8.68 16.54
CA ALA A 110 -20.48 7.93 17.17
C ALA A 110 -21.25 6.94 16.26
N ASP A 111 -20.71 6.60 15.10
CA ASP A 111 -21.14 5.46 14.33
C ASP A 111 -20.49 4.23 14.96
N MET A 112 -21.28 3.50 15.73
CA MET A 112 -20.91 2.22 16.32
C MET A 112 -20.44 1.29 15.20
N ARG A 113 -19.10 1.27 14.92
CA ARG A 113 -18.52 0.17 14.13
C ARG A 113 -18.85 -1.09 14.92
N GLN A 114 -19.70 -1.93 14.37
CA GLN A 114 -19.97 -3.25 14.93
C GLN A 114 -18.61 -3.92 15.10
N MET A 115 -18.32 -4.38 16.31
CA MET A 115 -17.12 -5.15 16.59
C MET A 115 -17.12 -6.34 15.63
N MET A 116 -16.11 -6.40 14.77
CA MET A 116 -15.99 -7.52 13.83
C MET A 116 -15.63 -8.79 14.60
N THR A 117 -16.17 -9.92 14.17
CA THR A 117 -15.74 -11.20 14.73
C THR A 117 -14.32 -11.54 14.26
N ILE A 118 -13.64 -12.41 15.01
CA ILE A 118 -12.30 -12.89 14.64
C ILE A 118 -12.33 -13.51 13.24
N GLU A 119 -13.35 -14.31 12.95
CA GLU A 119 -13.52 -14.96 11.64
C GLU A 119 -13.64 -13.94 10.50
N THR A 120 -14.36 -12.85 10.73
CA THR A 120 -14.50 -11.76 9.74
C THR A 120 -13.16 -11.08 9.50
N ILE A 121 -12.40 -10.82 10.56
CA ILE A 121 -11.08 -10.19 10.46
C ILE A 121 -10.11 -11.11 9.71
N GLU A 122 -10.06 -12.39 10.04
CA GLU A 122 -9.20 -13.37 9.38
C GLU A 122 -9.57 -13.50 7.89
N HIS A 123 -10.86 -13.52 7.57
CA HIS A 123 -11.33 -13.52 6.19
C HIS A 123 -10.82 -12.27 5.44
N ASN A 124 -11.05 -11.08 5.99
CA ASN A 124 -10.62 -9.82 5.38
C ASN A 124 -9.10 -9.76 5.21
N CYS A 125 -8.33 -10.22 6.20
CA CYS A 125 -6.87 -10.32 6.11
C CYS A 125 -6.43 -11.22 4.94
N SER A 126 -7.10 -12.36 4.76
CA SER A 126 -6.80 -13.28 3.67
C SER A 126 -7.10 -12.67 2.29
N GLU A 127 -8.19 -11.91 2.16
CA GLU A 127 -8.52 -11.21 0.93
C GLU A 127 -7.55 -10.05 0.65
N PHE A 128 -7.12 -9.33 1.68
CA PHE A 128 -6.08 -8.29 1.54
C PHE A 128 -4.77 -8.88 1.02
N LYS A 129 -4.31 -10.02 1.58
CA LYS A 129 -3.11 -10.71 1.10
C LYS A 129 -3.20 -11.02 -0.39
N LYS A 130 -4.30 -11.62 -0.86
CA LYS A 130 -4.53 -11.90 -2.28
C LYS A 130 -4.54 -10.65 -3.16
N LEU A 131 -4.94 -9.50 -2.60
CA LEU A 131 -4.91 -8.23 -3.33
C LEU A 131 -3.49 -7.67 -3.40
N PHE A 132 -2.74 -7.69 -2.29
CA PHE A 132 -1.35 -7.21 -2.27
C PHE A 132 -0.45 -8.03 -3.20
N ASP A 133 -0.60 -9.35 -3.26
CA ASP A 133 0.14 -10.25 -4.15
C ASP A 133 0.01 -9.89 -5.65
N LYS A 134 -1.01 -9.09 -6.02
CA LYS A 134 -1.17 -8.61 -7.39
C LYS A 134 -0.32 -7.39 -7.72
N PHE A 135 0.15 -6.67 -6.72
CA PHE A 135 0.82 -5.38 -6.88
C PHE A 135 2.26 -5.37 -6.36
N LEU A 136 2.51 -6.14 -5.31
CA LEU A 136 3.80 -6.22 -4.63
C LEU A 136 4.42 -7.59 -4.88
N ASP A 137 5.74 -7.64 -4.91
CA ASP A 137 6.49 -8.89 -4.89
C ASP A 137 6.84 -9.19 -3.43
N PHE A 138 6.41 -10.34 -2.94
CA PHE A 138 6.80 -10.86 -1.64
C PHE A 138 7.76 -12.02 -1.89
N ASP A 139 8.97 -11.91 -1.33
CA ASP A 139 9.90 -13.02 -1.32
C ASP A 139 9.40 -14.05 -0.30
N ASP A 140 9.37 -15.32 -0.69
CA ASP A 140 9.08 -16.44 0.20
C ASP A 140 10.34 -16.71 1.07
N GLU A 141 10.58 -15.87 2.10
CA GLU A 141 11.55 -16.14 3.16
C GLU A 141 10.86 -16.56 4.45
#